data_ccb5746a3f7655eb7313b41644e05099
#
_entry.id   ccb5746a3f7655eb7313b41644e05099
#
_cell.length_a   1.000
_cell.length_b   1.000
_cell.length_c   1.000
_cell.angle_alpha   90.00
_cell.angle_beta   90.00
_cell.angle_gamma   90.00
#
_symmetry.space_group_name_H-M   'P 1'
#
loop_
_entity.id
_entity.type
_entity.pdbx_description
1 polymer ?
#
loop_
_entity_poly.entity_id
_entity_poly.type
_entity_poly.pdbx_seq_one_letter_code
_entity_poly.pdbx_strand_id
1 'polypeptide(L)'
;MDKYIINENTLALLTIDNKVKVVEKYIDFYIEGSLNNIINDSCIYYGSTYLGRMHSAKSLLGISTKLPIIISEKKELIFFPTNSYKNINCVWINYIEVDKYYSINSKELIITFLNKKKTCNTSI
;
A
#
# COMPACT_ATOMS: atom_id res chain seq x y z
N MET A 1 -3.66 -22.51 3.28
CA MET A 1 -2.63 -21.54 2.87
C MET A 1 -2.77 -20.28 3.68
N ASP A 2 -1.68 -19.81 4.22
CA ASP A 2 -1.71 -18.65 5.10
C ASP A 2 -1.91 -17.37 4.29
N LYS A 3 -2.66 -16.44 4.87
CA LYS A 3 -2.87 -15.14 4.27
C LYS A 3 -1.66 -14.25 4.54
N TYR A 4 -1.30 -13.43 3.56
CA TYR A 4 -0.28 -12.43 3.79
C TYR A 4 -0.87 -11.29 4.63
N ILE A 5 -0.16 -10.92 5.69
CA ILE A 5 -0.55 -9.79 6.54
C ILE A 5 0.54 -8.71 6.43
N ILE A 6 0.12 -7.49 6.11
CA ILE A 6 1.02 -6.34 6.05
C ILE A 6 1.72 -6.15 7.40
N ASN A 7 3.01 -5.88 7.35
CA ASN A 7 3.84 -5.74 8.55
C ASN A 7 4.91 -4.66 8.34
N GLU A 8 5.78 -4.49 9.30
CA GLU A 8 6.79 -3.43 9.27
C GLU A 8 7.79 -3.57 8.13
N ASN A 9 7.93 -4.76 7.57
CA ASN A 9 8.82 -5.01 6.43
C ASN A 9 8.16 -4.74 5.10
N THR A 10 6.84 -4.61 5.05
CA THR A 10 6.10 -4.38 3.80
C THR A 10 6.33 -2.94 3.34
N LEU A 11 6.89 -2.76 2.16
CA LEU A 11 7.13 -1.44 1.57
C LEU A 11 6.07 -1.06 0.55
N ALA A 12 5.67 -2.01 -0.30
CA ALA A 12 4.69 -1.75 -1.34
C ALA A 12 3.97 -3.02 -1.75
N LEU A 13 2.77 -2.84 -2.27
CA LEU A 13 1.92 -3.91 -2.79
C LEU A 13 1.35 -3.46 -4.13
N LEU A 14 1.46 -4.29 -5.15
CA LEU A 14 0.93 -3.96 -6.47
C LEU A 14 0.47 -5.23 -7.19
N THR A 15 -0.40 -5.06 -8.18
CA THR A 15 -0.91 -6.17 -8.97
C THR A 15 -0.10 -6.30 -10.26
N ILE A 16 0.42 -7.49 -10.53
CA ILE A 16 1.14 -7.82 -11.76
C ILE A 16 0.65 -9.19 -12.23
N ASP A 17 0.13 -9.25 -13.46
CA ASP A 17 -0.31 -10.51 -14.10
C ASP A 17 -1.27 -11.31 -13.21
N ASN A 18 -2.28 -10.64 -12.65
CA ASN A 18 -3.30 -11.23 -11.78
C ASN A 18 -2.77 -11.78 -10.46
N LYS A 19 -1.55 -11.44 -10.10
CA LYS A 19 -0.96 -11.78 -8.80
C LYS A 19 -0.61 -10.50 -8.07
N VAL A 20 -0.41 -10.60 -6.76
CA VAL A 20 0.07 -9.47 -5.97
C VAL A 20 1.57 -9.61 -5.79
N LYS A 21 2.30 -8.59 -6.23
CA LYS A 21 3.72 -8.48 -5.90
C LYS A 21 3.85 -7.77 -4.57
N VAL A 22 4.51 -8.45 -3.63
CA VAL A 22 4.81 -7.89 -2.33
C VAL A 22 6.27 -7.46 -2.33
N VAL A 23 6.51 -6.17 -2.10
CA VAL A 23 7.87 -5.62 -1.99
C VAL A 23 8.13 -5.42 -0.50
N GLU A 24 9.04 -6.21 0.06
CA GLU A 24 9.48 -6.06 1.44
C GLU A 24 10.89 -5.51 1.49
N LYS A 25 11.36 -5.12 2.68
CA LYS A 25 12.69 -4.50 2.85
C LYS A 25 13.83 -5.36 2.30
N TYR A 26 13.68 -6.67 2.36
CA TYR A 26 14.78 -7.59 2.04
C TYR A 26 14.45 -8.58 0.94
N ILE A 27 13.19 -8.73 0.55
CA ILE A 27 12.77 -9.71 -0.44
C ILE A 27 11.51 -9.23 -1.15
N ASP A 28 11.40 -9.57 -2.43
CA ASP A 28 10.17 -9.39 -3.20
C ASP A 28 9.62 -10.76 -3.53
N PHE A 29 8.31 -10.91 -3.51
CA PHE A 29 7.68 -12.17 -3.88
C PHE A 29 6.27 -11.93 -4.38
N TYR A 30 5.71 -12.96 -5.03
CA TYR A 30 4.36 -12.89 -5.59
C TYR A 30 3.46 -13.83 -4.84
N ILE A 31 2.21 -13.41 -4.62
CA ILE A 31 1.20 -14.25 -4.00
C ILE A 31 -0.08 -14.21 -4.82
N GLU A 32 -0.85 -15.29 -4.71
CA GLU A 32 -2.17 -15.36 -5.35
C GLU A 32 -3.16 -14.53 -4.55
N GLY A 33 -4.19 -14.05 -5.24
CA GLY A 33 -5.27 -13.34 -4.61
C GLY A 33 -5.36 -11.90 -5.05
N SER A 34 -6.24 -11.15 -4.41
CA SER A 34 -6.50 -9.77 -4.74
C SER A 34 -5.85 -8.83 -3.74
N LEU A 35 -5.36 -7.72 -4.25
CA LEU A 35 -4.73 -6.69 -3.43
C LEU A 35 -5.71 -6.15 -2.38
N ASN A 36 -6.97 -5.94 -2.76
CA ASN A 36 -7.98 -5.44 -1.83
C ASN A 36 -8.23 -6.43 -0.68
N ASN A 37 -8.19 -7.73 -0.97
CA ASN A 37 -8.34 -8.75 0.08
C ASN A 37 -7.18 -8.71 1.06
N ILE A 38 -5.96 -8.50 0.58
CA ILE A 38 -4.79 -8.39 1.45
C ILE A 38 -4.91 -7.17 2.36
N ILE A 39 -5.33 -6.04 1.83
CA ILE A 39 -5.54 -4.82 2.61
C ILE A 39 -6.60 -5.08 3.68
N ASN A 40 -7.74 -5.67 3.29
CA ASN A 40 -8.82 -5.94 4.23
C ASN A 40 -8.42 -6.97 5.29
N ASP A 41 -7.78 -8.06 4.90
CA ASP A 41 -7.31 -9.10 5.83
C ASP A 41 -6.33 -8.51 6.84
N SER A 42 -5.47 -7.61 6.39
CA SER A 42 -4.51 -6.95 7.27
C SER A 42 -5.22 -6.02 8.27
N CYS A 43 -6.20 -5.25 7.80
CA CYS A 43 -7.01 -4.41 8.70
C CYS A 43 -7.71 -5.27 9.75
N ILE A 44 -8.30 -6.40 9.35
CA ILE A 44 -8.98 -7.32 10.27
C ILE A 44 -8.00 -7.88 11.29
N TYR A 45 -6.82 -8.28 10.84
CA TYR A 45 -5.80 -8.81 11.73
C TYR A 45 -5.46 -7.83 12.87
N TYR A 46 -5.43 -6.53 12.55
CA TYR A 46 -5.13 -5.49 13.53
C TYR A 46 -6.37 -4.88 14.17
N GLY A 47 -7.54 -5.48 13.99
CA GLY A 47 -8.75 -5.15 14.73
C GLY A 47 -9.74 -4.21 14.07
N SER A 48 -9.67 -4.02 12.76
CA SER A 48 -10.64 -3.17 12.04
C SER A 48 -10.99 -3.78 10.69
N THR A 49 -11.60 -3.01 9.80
CA THR A 49 -11.88 -3.44 8.43
C THR A 49 -11.43 -2.34 7.46
N TYR A 50 -11.17 -2.72 6.23
CA TYR A 50 -10.84 -1.76 5.19
C TYR A 50 -11.94 -0.71 5.02
N LEU A 51 -13.20 -1.16 4.94
CA LEU A 51 -14.33 -0.23 4.80
C LEU A 51 -14.42 0.73 5.97
N GLY A 52 -14.23 0.25 7.20
CA GLY A 52 -14.23 1.09 8.38
C GLY A 52 -13.12 2.11 8.37
N ARG A 53 -11.91 1.70 8.02
CA ARG A 53 -10.77 2.62 7.93
C ARG A 53 -10.95 3.66 6.81
N MET A 54 -11.45 3.23 5.67
CA MET A 54 -11.71 4.13 4.56
C MET A 54 -12.81 5.16 4.91
N HIS A 55 -13.87 4.71 5.57
CA HIS A 55 -14.97 5.57 6.00
C HIS A 55 -14.46 6.63 6.98
N SER A 56 -13.66 6.24 7.96
CA SER A 56 -13.06 7.16 8.93
C SER A 56 -12.17 8.21 8.24
N ALA A 57 -11.36 7.78 7.29
CA ALA A 57 -10.49 8.68 6.55
C ALA A 57 -11.29 9.70 5.74
N LYS A 58 -12.38 9.28 5.09
CA LYS A 58 -13.27 10.19 4.37
C LYS A 58 -13.85 11.26 5.29
N SER A 59 -14.35 10.83 6.46
CA SER A 59 -14.95 11.75 7.43
C SER A 59 -13.95 12.77 7.94
N LEU A 60 -12.72 12.34 8.22
CA LEU A 60 -11.71 13.21 8.80
C LEU A 60 -11.05 14.12 7.79
N LEU A 61 -10.79 13.64 6.58
CA LEU A 61 -10.03 14.37 5.58
C LEU A 61 -10.88 15.10 4.57
N GLY A 62 -12.16 14.74 4.45
CA GLY A 62 -13.07 15.37 3.49
C GLY A 62 -12.78 15.05 2.04
N ILE A 63 -11.96 14.03 1.75
CA ILE A 63 -11.67 13.57 0.40
C ILE A 63 -12.21 12.17 0.20
N SER A 64 -12.37 11.75 -1.04
CA SER A 64 -13.00 10.46 -1.34
C SER A 64 -12.15 9.54 -2.22
N THR A 65 -11.00 10.00 -2.69
CA THR A 65 -10.10 9.20 -3.53
C THR A 65 -8.68 9.27 -3.01
N LYS A 66 -7.90 8.22 -3.29
CA LYS A 66 -6.50 8.11 -2.88
C LYS A 66 -6.31 8.33 -1.37
N LEU A 67 -7.26 7.80 -0.59
CA LEU A 67 -7.24 7.97 0.86
C LEU A 67 -6.18 7.07 1.49
N PRO A 68 -5.35 7.61 2.39
CA PRO A 68 -4.47 6.75 3.19
C PRO A 68 -5.30 5.91 4.15
N ILE A 69 -4.80 4.72 4.44
CA ILE A 69 -5.45 3.78 5.35
C ILE A 69 -4.48 3.49 6.51
N ILE A 70 -4.95 3.69 7.72
CA ILE A 70 -4.21 3.30 8.92
C ILE A 70 -4.53 1.82 9.16
N ILE A 71 -3.59 0.94 8.81
CA ILE A 71 -3.77 -0.49 8.98
C ILE A 71 -3.57 -0.87 10.45
N SER A 72 -2.60 -0.28 11.11
CA SER A 72 -2.36 -0.44 12.53
C SER A 72 -1.74 0.82 13.11
N GLU A 73 -2.42 1.41 14.08
CA GLU A 73 -1.90 2.59 14.77
C GLU A 73 -0.70 2.21 15.65
N LYS A 74 -0.81 1.11 16.36
CA LYS A 74 0.24 0.64 17.26
C LYS A 74 1.53 0.31 16.54
N LYS A 75 1.45 -0.28 15.36
CA LYS A 75 2.60 -0.64 14.53
C LYS A 75 3.01 0.47 13.57
N GLU A 76 2.28 1.57 13.56
CA GLU A 76 2.51 2.69 12.64
C GLU A 76 2.47 2.26 11.18
N LEU A 77 1.51 1.41 10.84
CA LEU A 77 1.32 0.94 9.47
C LEU A 77 0.29 1.82 8.78
N ILE A 78 0.76 2.78 8.02
CA ILE A 78 -0.05 3.72 7.27
C ILE A 78 0.29 3.53 5.80
N PHE A 79 -0.69 3.11 5.00
CA PHE A 79 -0.50 2.88 3.57
C PHE A 79 -1.35 3.84 2.77
N PHE A 80 -0.80 4.34 1.69
CA PHE A 80 -1.55 5.19 0.77
C PHE A 80 -1.54 4.61 -0.63
N PRO A 81 -2.65 4.76 -1.36
CA PRO A 81 -2.73 4.29 -2.74
C PRO A 81 -2.24 5.38 -3.69
N THR A 82 -1.55 4.97 -4.75
CA THR A 82 -1.07 5.91 -5.77
C THR A 82 -2.16 6.26 -6.78
N ASN A 83 -3.26 5.52 -6.77
CA ASN A 83 -4.37 5.66 -7.69
C ASN A 83 -5.66 5.31 -6.94
N SER A 84 -6.81 5.40 -7.61
CA SER A 84 -8.03 4.87 -7.00
C SER A 84 -7.82 3.39 -6.66
N TYR A 85 -8.28 2.97 -5.49
CA TYR A 85 -8.16 1.56 -5.07
C TYR A 85 -8.86 0.58 -6.03
N LYS A 86 -9.75 1.08 -6.87
CA LYS A 86 -10.44 0.28 -7.90
C LYS A 86 -9.59 0.09 -9.16
N ASN A 87 -8.51 0.85 -9.31
CA ASN A 87 -7.66 0.78 -10.49
C ASN A 87 -6.65 -0.35 -10.32
N ILE A 88 -6.55 -1.22 -11.34
CA ILE A 88 -5.61 -2.35 -11.31
C ILE A 88 -4.15 -1.88 -11.20
N ASN A 89 -3.86 -0.65 -11.63
CA ASN A 89 -2.52 -0.08 -11.57
C ASN A 89 -2.22 0.61 -10.23
N CYS A 90 -3.16 0.55 -9.28
CA CYS A 90 -2.93 1.15 -7.96
C CYS A 90 -1.81 0.40 -7.24
N VAL A 91 -0.87 1.18 -6.70
CA VAL A 91 0.20 0.66 -5.84
C VAL A 91 -0.06 1.19 -4.44
N TRP A 92 -0.03 0.31 -3.46
CA TRP A 92 -0.14 0.71 -2.06
C TRP A 92 1.25 0.83 -1.46
N ILE A 93 1.54 1.97 -0.86
CA ILE A 93 2.87 2.35 -0.39
C ILE A 93 2.85 2.56 1.12
N ASN A 94 3.83 2.00 1.83
CA ASN A 94 4.03 2.22 3.26
C ASN A 94 4.59 3.62 3.48
N TYR A 95 3.74 4.52 3.97
CA TYR A 95 4.07 5.94 4.12
C TYR A 95 5.28 6.18 5.02
N ILE A 96 5.36 5.49 6.14
CA ILE A 96 6.43 5.69 7.13
C ILE A 96 7.81 5.34 6.57
N GLU A 97 7.85 4.40 5.60
CA GLU A 97 9.11 3.93 5.02
C GLU A 97 9.55 4.69 3.78
N VAL A 98 8.78 5.69 3.34
CA VAL A 98 9.16 6.51 2.18
C VAL A 98 10.29 7.47 2.59
N ASP A 99 11.36 7.48 1.80
CA ASP A 99 12.44 8.45 1.95
C ASP A 99 12.18 9.68 1.07
N LYS A 100 12.08 9.46 -0.23
CA LYS A 100 11.88 10.54 -1.20
C LYS A 100 10.98 10.08 -2.33
N TYR A 101 10.41 11.04 -3.04
CA TYR A 101 9.73 10.77 -4.29
C TYR A 101 10.05 11.89 -5.28
N TYR A 102 10.09 11.54 -6.57
CA TYR A 102 10.36 12.53 -7.62
C TYR A 102 9.77 12.06 -8.95
N SER A 103 9.39 13.04 -9.77
CA SER A 103 8.82 12.77 -11.08
C SER A 103 9.92 12.46 -12.09
N ILE A 104 9.74 11.39 -12.87
CA ILE A 104 10.57 11.12 -14.04
C ILE A 104 10.05 11.96 -15.21
N ASN A 105 8.73 12.02 -15.33
CA ASN A 105 8.03 12.78 -16.36
C ASN A 105 6.64 13.16 -15.82
N SER A 106 5.77 13.69 -16.68
CA SER A 106 4.44 14.13 -16.26
C SER A 106 3.50 13.01 -15.82
N LYS A 107 3.86 11.75 -16.07
CA LYS A 107 2.99 10.58 -15.80
C LYS A 107 3.58 9.57 -14.84
N GLU A 108 4.87 9.65 -14.57
CA GLU A 108 5.57 8.63 -13.79
C GLU A 108 6.32 9.22 -12.61
N LEU A 109 6.32 8.47 -11.53
CA LEU A 109 6.89 8.85 -10.26
C LEU A 109 7.79 7.72 -9.75
N ILE A 110 8.95 8.06 -9.22
CA ILE A 110 9.79 7.11 -8.50
C ILE A 110 9.69 7.40 -7.01
N ILE A 111 9.45 6.37 -6.23
CA ILE A 111 9.45 6.43 -4.77
C ILE A 111 10.64 5.62 -4.27
N THR A 112 11.46 6.24 -3.42
CA THR A 112 12.56 5.57 -2.76
C THR A 112 12.23 5.36 -1.29
N PHE A 113 12.77 4.30 -0.70
CA PHE A 113 12.48 3.92 0.67
C PHE A 113 13.68 4.15 1.58
N LEU A 114 13.42 4.25 2.88
CA LEU A 114 14.45 4.54 3.87
C LEU A 114 15.59 3.52 3.87
N ASN A 115 15.32 2.26 3.52
CA ASN A 115 16.37 1.26 3.44
C ASN A 115 17.33 1.47 2.25
N LYS A 116 16.99 2.40 1.34
CA LYS A 116 17.81 2.82 0.19
C LYS A 116 18.18 1.74 -0.80
N LYS A 117 17.61 0.53 -0.64
CA LYS A 117 17.88 -0.60 -1.54
C LYS A 117 16.71 -0.88 -2.47
N LYS A 118 15.56 -0.32 -2.18
CA LYS A 118 14.34 -0.56 -2.94
C LYS A 118 13.79 0.74 -3.51
N THR A 119 13.21 0.64 -4.69
CA THR A 119 12.49 1.73 -5.32
C THR A 119 11.18 1.19 -5.89
N CYS A 120 10.24 2.07 -6.12
CA CYS A 120 8.97 1.71 -6.74
C CYS A 120 8.62 2.76 -7.79
N ASN A 121 8.31 2.31 -9.00
CA ASN A 121 7.81 3.18 -10.06
C ASN A 121 6.29 3.10 -10.08
N THR A 122 5.65 4.23 -10.19
CA THR A 122 4.19 4.28 -10.23
C THR A 122 3.72 5.42 -11.12
N SER A 123 2.47 5.37 -11.55
CA SER A 123 1.85 6.45 -12.32
C SER A 123 1.37 7.55 -11.37
N ILE A 124 1.38 8.74 -11.88
CA ILE A 124 0.85 9.91 -11.17
C ILE A 124 -0.66 9.99 -11.37
#